data_32241f4abe2406bb202bb1ec241abeb5
#
_entry.id   32241f4abe2406bb202bb1ec241abeb5
#
_cell.length_a   1.000
_cell.length_b   1.000
_cell.length_c   1.000
_cell.angle_alpha   90.00
_cell.angle_beta   90.00
_cell.angle_gamma   90.00
#
_symmetry.space_group_name_H-M   'P 1'
#
loop_
_entity.id
_entity.type
_entity.pdbx_description
1 polymer ?
#
loop_
_entity_poly.entity_id
_entity_poly.type
_entity_poly.pdbx_seq_one_letter_code
_entity_poly.pdbx_strand_id
1 'polypeptide(L)'
;MQGDIVAILDENGNTVVSYGYDAWSAPLWCTGELAETLGKVQPFRYRGYVFDEETGLYYLRSRYYSSECCRFVISDNSTGAIGKLIRSNTYAYCENNAPNKVDDDGRESMWLGRRASKKELINAVDNLPFITRAKHVGGNAYDALKTMEKYNSEIVQWAEYFEIPTAMLQSVIFREMICYGLDDVVGDRILPDASVGLAQIKPTTAIKAVQMVYGGPCQYSQEEMKKQLWNPHNSIYYAAMVLKMEAIRLDYTNTNDLTREQIQEVITKYNGDPSYGAATILYYDAFQECLMEDAMD
;
A
#
# COMPACT_ATOMS: atom_id res chain seq x y z
N MET A 1 -0.83 -20.23 -1.93
CA MET A 1 -1.60 -20.53 -3.17
C MET A 1 -2.04 -19.19 -3.73
N GLN A 2 -1.90 -18.97 -5.01
CA GLN A 2 -2.10 -17.65 -5.65
C GLN A 2 -3.56 -17.43 -6.11
N GLY A 3 -4.52 -18.21 -5.61
CA GLY A 3 -5.92 -18.17 -6.04
C GLY A 3 -6.22 -18.98 -7.30
N ASP A 4 -5.26 -19.78 -7.78
CA ASP A 4 -5.44 -20.62 -8.94
C ASP A 4 -6.50 -21.72 -8.67
N ILE A 5 -7.43 -21.90 -9.58
CA ILE A 5 -8.34 -23.04 -9.55
C ILE A 5 -7.58 -24.25 -10.10
N VAL A 6 -7.14 -25.13 -9.23
CA VAL A 6 -6.31 -26.29 -9.60
C VAL A 6 -7.10 -27.60 -9.65
N ALA A 7 -8.30 -27.64 -9.04
CA ALA A 7 -9.14 -28.81 -9.06
C ALA A 7 -10.62 -28.48 -8.87
N ILE A 8 -11.50 -29.36 -9.38
CA ILE A 8 -12.91 -29.43 -9.02
C ILE A 8 -13.13 -30.77 -8.32
N LEU A 9 -13.83 -30.73 -7.19
CA LEU A 9 -14.15 -31.91 -6.38
C LEU A 9 -15.63 -32.27 -6.50
N ASP A 10 -15.95 -33.55 -6.37
CA ASP A 10 -17.33 -34.03 -6.22
C ASP A 10 -17.82 -33.84 -4.77
N GLU A 11 -19.06 -34.20 -4.49
CA GLU A 11 -19.68 -34.13 -3.15
C GLU A 11 -18.98 -35.00 -2.10
N ASN A 12 -18.18 -35.99 -2.53
CA ASN A 12 -17.42 -36.89 -1.65
C ASN A 12 -15.98 -36.41 -1.44
N GLY A 13 -15.58 -35.29 -2.08
CA GLY A 13 -14.23 -34.73 -2.00
C GLY A 13 -13.23 -35.36 -2.98
N ASN A 14 -13.69 -36.18 -3.95
CA ASN A 14 -12.82 -36.73 -4.98
C ASN A 14 -12.58 -35.71 -6.10
N THR A 15 -11.35 -35.64 -6.59
CA THR A 15 -11.00 -34.77 -7.72
C THR A 15 -11.58 -35.30 -9.01
N VAL A 16 -12.51 -34.57 -9.65
CA VAL A 16 -13.14 -34.91 -10.93
C VAL A 16 -12.55 -34.13 -12.11
N VAL A 17 -11.91 -32.98 -11.84
CA VAL A 17 -11.13 -32.21 -12.82
C VAL A 17 -9.87 -31.68 -12.13
N SER A 18 -8.75 -31.69 -12.84
CA SER A 18 -7.50 -31.03 -12.44
C SER A 18 -7.00 -30.08 -13.52
N TYR A 19 -6.50 -28.93 -13.12
CA TYR A 19 -5.90 -27.92 -14.01
C TYR A 19 -4.45 -27.64 -13.65
N GLY A 20 -3.63 -27.30 -14.64
CA GLY A 20 -2.30 -26.80 -14.44
C GLY A 20 -2.01 -25.63 -15.35
N TYR A 21 -1.20 -24.70 -14.85
CA TYR A 21 -0.84 -23.46 -15.51
C TYR A 21 0.67 -23.22 -15.40
N ASP A 22 1.22 -22.51 -16.36
CA ASP A 22 2.55 -21.96 -16.20
C ASP A 22 2.51 -20.64 -15.38
N ALA A 23 3.70 -20.04 -15.18
CA ALA A 23 3.83 -18.79 -14.42
C ALA A 23 3.15 -17.58 -15.10
N TRP A 24 2.78 -17.70 -16.37
CA TRP A 24 2.12 -16.66 -17.17
C TRP A 24 0.68 -16.99 -17.51
N SER A 25 0.08 -17.93 -16.77
CA SER A 25 -1.31 -18.38 -16.93
C SER A 25 -1.60 -19.27 -18.13
N ALA A 26 -0.61 -19.66 -18.94
CA ALA A 26 -0.88 -20.58 -20.04
C ALA A 26 -1.38 -21.92 -19.48
N PRO A 27 -2.56 -22.41 -19.94
CA PRO A 27 -3.07 -23.71 -19.53
C PRO A 27 -2.12 -24.81 -20.00
N LEU A 28 -1.60 -25.63 -19.08
CA LEU A 28 -0.71 -26.75 -19.38
C LEU A 28 -1.47 -28.05 -19.52
N TRP A 29 -2.46 -28.30 -18.67
CA TRP A 29 -3.35 -29.46 -18.74
C TRP A 29 -4.70 -29.20 -18.10
N CYS A 30 -5.71 -29.91 -18.57
CA CYS A 30 -7.00 -30.12 -17.95
C CYS A 30 -7.28 -31.63 -18.03
N THR A 31 -7.29 -32.30 -16.88
CA THR A 31 -7.42 -33.77 -16.79
C THR A 31 -8.47 -34.15 -15.76
N GLY A 32 -8.94 -35.40 -15.81
CA GLY A 32 -9.94 -35.94 -14.90
C GLY A 32 -11.16 -36.47 -15.64
N GLU A 33 -12.06 -37.16 -14.92
CA GLU A 33 -13.24 -37.81 -15.47
C GLU A 33 -14.18 -36.83 -16.19
N LEU A 34 -14.31 -35.62 -15.63
CA LEU A 34 -15.17 -34.56 -16.16
C LEU A 34 -14.40 -33.45 -16.89
N ALA A 35 -13.15 -33.69 -17.29
CA ALA A 35 -12.31 -32.68 -17.95
C ALA A 35 -12.94 -32.14 -19.25
N GLU A 36 -13.48 -33.00 -20.07
CA GLU A 36 -14.07 -32.64 -21.38
C GLU A 36 -15.45 -31.95 -21.26
N THR A 37 -16.10 -32.04 -20.11
CA THR A 37 -17.44 -31.49 -19.87
C THR A 37 -17.34 -30.31 -18.87
N LEU A 38 -17.39 -30.60 -17.56
CA LEU A 38 -17.33 -29.61 -16.50
C LEU A 38 -16.01 -28.84 -16.55
N GLY A 39 -14.90 -29.52 -16.89
CA GLY A 39 -13.58 -28.89 -17.00
C GLY A 39 -13.53 -27.78 -18.04
N LYS A 40 -14.26 -27.88 -19.18
CA LYS A 40 -14.35 -26.83 -20.20
C LYS A 40 -15.35 -25.73 -19.86
N VAL A 41 -16.43 -26.06 -19.17
CA VAL A 41 -17.51 -25.10 -18.83
C VAL A 41 -17.16 -24.23 -17.66
N GLN A 42 -16.31 -24.70 -16.74
CA GLN A 42 -15.86 -23.90 -15.59
C GLN A 42 -15.05 -22.69 -16.06
N PRO A 43 -15.53 -21.45 -15.86
CA PRO A 43 -14.85 -20.28 -16.41
C PRO A 43 -13.68 -19.80 -15.56
N PHE A 44 -13.70 -20.05 -14.26
CA PHE A 44 -12.63 -19.60 -13.38
C PHE A 44 -11.39 -20.49 -13.49
N ARG A 45 -10.22 -19.87 -13.72
CA ARG A 45 -8.96 -20.58 -13.96
C ARG A 45 -7.82 -20.01 -13.11
N TYR A 46 -6.73 -19.65 -13.75
CA TYR A 46 -5.55 -19.04 -13.15
C TYR A 46 -5.93 -17.82 -12.33
N ARG A 47 -5.56 -17.79 -11.06
CA ARG A 47 -5.85 -16.71 -10.08
C ARG A 47 -7.34 -16.35 -9.95
N GLY A 48 -8.21 -17.30 -10.27
CA GLY A 48 -9.65 -17.06 -10.27
C GLY A 48 -10.15 -16.13 -11.37
N TYR A 49 -9.32 -15.79 -12.37
CA TYR A 49 -9.76 -15.01 -13.53
C TYR A 49 -10.73 -15.83 -14.39
N VAL A 50 -11.61 -15.12 -15.07
CA VAL A 50 -12.53 -15.73 -16.02
C VAL A 50 -11.78 -16.03 -17.32
N PHE A 51 -11.68 -17.30 -17.66
CA PHE A 51 -11.09 -17.75 -18.91
C PHE A 51 -12.17 -17.92 -19.97
N ASP A 52 -11.98 -17.30 -21.10
CA ASP A 52 -12.84 -17.47 -22.28
C ASP A 52 -12.22 -18.55 -23.19
N GLU A 53 -12.85 -19.71 -23.19
CA GLU A 53 -12.38 -20.88 -23.94
C GLU A 53 -12.40 -20.64 -25.48
N GLU A 54 -13.29 -19.77 -25.99
CA GLU A 54 -13.40 -19.48 -27.40
C GLU A 54 -12.26 -18.60 -27.92
N THR A 55 -11.84 -17.64 -27.11
CA THR A 55 -10.79 -16.67 -27.46
C THR A 55 -9.41 -17.00 -26.87
N GLY A 56 -9.36 -17.88 -25.86
CA GLY A 56 -8.13 -18.19 -25.12
C GLY A 56 -7.64 -17.04 -24.25
N LEU A 57 -8.49 -16.07 -23.94
CA LEU A 57 -8.13 -14.89 -23.17
C LEU A 57 -8.66 -14.98 -21.74
N TYR A 58 -7.97 -14.34 -20.82
CA TYR A 58 -8.44 -14.11 -19.46
C TYR A 58 -9.08 -12.74 -19.33
N TYR A 59 -10.28 -12.67 -18.76
CA TYR A 59 -10.96 -11.42 -18.45
C TYR A 59 -10.66 -11.00 -17.01
N LEU A 60 -9.99 -9.86 -16.85
CA LEU A 60 -9.61 -9.26 -15.58
C LEU A 60 -10.46 -8.01 -15.30
N ARG A 61 -11.78 -8.12 -15.44
CA ARG A 61 -12.77 -7.04 -15.21
C ARG A 61 -12.63 -5.82 -16.12
N SER A 62 -11.44 -5.19 -16.20
CA SER A 62 -11.23 -3.99 -17.04
C SER A 62 -10.54 -4.28 -18.36
N ARG A 63 -9.73 -5.33 -18.43
CA ARG A 63 -8.94 -5.68 -19.63
C ARG A 63 -8.94 -7.19 -19.89
N TYR A 64 -8.63 -7.55 -21.13
CA TYR A 64 -8.35 -8.94 -21.51
C TYR A 64 -6.84 -9.17 -21.54
N TYR A 65 -6.42 -10.28 -20.94
CA TYR A 65 -5.03 -10.73 -20.88
C TYR A 65 -4.84 -11.97 -21.75
N SER A 66 -3.79 -11.98 -22.56
CA SER A 66 -3.36 -13.12 -23.36
C SER A 66 -2.16 -13.81 -22.70
N SER A 67 -2.34 -15.07 -22.29
CA SER A 67 -1.23 -15.90 -21.81
C SER A 67 -0.23 -16.25 -22.90
N GLU A 68 -0.67 -16.30 -24.16
CA GLU A 68 0.20 -16.56 -25.31
C GLU A 68 1.19 -15.41 -25.56
N CYS A 69 0.72 -14.17 -25.45
CA CYS A 69 1.54 -12.98 -25.62
C CYS A 69 2.17 -12.47 -24.31
N CYS A 70 1.78 -13.03 -23.17
CA CYS A 70 2.16 -12.61 -21.82
C CYS A 70 1.85 -11.13 -21.51
N ARG A 71 0.73 -10.58 -22.05
CA ARG A 71 0.36 -9.17 -21.91
C ARG A 71 -1.14 -8.92 -22.10
N PHE A 72 -1.57 -7.73 -21.72
CA PHE A 72 -2.91 -7.25 -22.03
C PHE A 72 -3.10 -7.00 -23.52
N VAL A 73 -4.31 -7.27 -24.03
CA VAL A 73 -4.68 -7.05 -25.43
C VAL A 73 -4.97 -5.58 -25.72
N ILE A 74 -5.38 -4.83 -24.68
CA ILE A 74 -5.71 -3.39 -24.75
C ILE A 74 -4.75 -2.63 -23.85
N SER A 75 -4.31 -1.44 -24.30
CA SER A 75 -3.46 -0.55 -23.48
C SER A 75 -4.20 -0.07 -22.25
N ASP A 76 -3.47 0.17 -21.17
CA ASP A 76 -4.01 0.87 -20.00
C ASP A 76 -4.38 2.30 -20.35
N ASN A 77 -5.51 2.77 -19.85
CA ASN A 77 -5.91 4.18 -19.97
C ASN A 77 -5.20 5.09 -18.95
N SER A 78 -4.60 4.50 -17.91
CA SER A 78 -3.78 5.24 -16.97
C SER A 78 -2.38 5.44 -17.57
N THR A 79 -2.05 6.68 -17.89
CA THR A 79 -0.67 7.05 -18.24
C THR A 79 0.19 6.83 -16.99
N GLY A 80 1.09 5.86 -17.06
CA GLY A 80 2.01 5.56 -15.96
C GLY A 80 2.74 6.81 -15.48
N ALA A 81 3.05 6.87 -14.19
CA ALA A 81 3.77 7.97 -13.59
C ALA A 81 5.06 8.26 -14.37
N ILE A 82 5.26 9.54 -14.70
CA ILE A 82 6.45 10.02 -15.40
C ILE A 82 7.68 9.60 -14.59
N GLY A 83 8.56 8.78 -15.18
CA GLY A 83 9.82 8.35 -14.55
C GLY A 83 9.96 6.84 -14.30
N LYS A 84 8.91 6.03 -14.42
CA LYS A 84 9.02 4.55 -14.34
C LYS A 84 8.95 3.94 -15.74
N LEU A 85 10.10 3.61 -16.33
CA LEU A 85 10.21 2.95 -17.64
C LEU A 85 9.38 1.65 -17.73
N ILE A 86 9.25 0.91 -16.64
CA ILE A 86 8.47 -0.33 -16.58
C ILE A 86 6.97 -0.05 -16.65
N ARG A 87 6.47 1.04 -16.05
CA ARG A 87 5.07 1.48 -16.14
C ARG A 87 4.72 2.22 -17.43
N SER A 88 5.70 2.54 -18.26
CA SER A 88 5.45 3.10 -19.60
C SER A 88 4.95 2.06 -20.61
N ASN A 89 5.10 0.77 -20.32
CA ASN A 89 4.53 -0.31 -21.12
C ASN A 89 3.09 -0.59 -20.65
N THR A 90 2.14 0.13 -21.25
CA THR A 90 0.69 0.06 -20.93
C THR A 90 0.04 -1.29 -21.22
N TYR A 91 0.74 -2.22 -21.86
CA TYR A 91 0.29 -3.59 -22.14
C TYR A 91 0.90 -4.62 -21.18
N ALA A 92 1.84 -4.22 -20.30
CA ALA A 92 2.52 -5.16 -19.41
C ALA A 92 1.56 -5.74 -18.38
N TYR A 93 1.48 -7.07 -18.30
CA TYR A 93 0.82 -7.78 -17.21
C TYR A 93 1.80 -7.93 -16.06
N CYS A 94 1.36 -7.55 -14.85
CA CYS A 94 2.16 -7.65 -13.62
C CYS A 94 3.57 -7.05 -13.74
N GLU A 95 3.73 -5.94 -14.50
CA GLU A 95 5.03 -5.30 -14.77
C GLU A 95 6.09 -6.29 -15.29
N ASN A 96 5.68 -7.28 -16.08
CA ASN A 96 6.48 -8.42 -16.56
C ASN A 96 7.06 -9.30 -15.43
N ASN A 97 6.41 -9.37 -14.28
CA ASN A 97 6.80 -10.18 -13.13
C ASN A 97 5.62 -11.02 -12.59
N ALA A 98 4.94 -11.75 -13.46
CA ALA A 98 3.79 -12.59 -13.12
C ALA A 98 4.05 -13.60 -11.98
N PRO A 99 5.26 -14.20 -11.82
CA PRO A 99 5.51 -15.10 -10.70
C PRO A 99 5.35 -14.44 -9.32
N ASN A 100 5.61 -13.12 -9.22
CA ASN A 100 5.65 -12.39 -7.96
C ASN A 100 4.57 -11.33 -7.83
N LYS A 101 3.76 -11.10 -8.86
CA LYS A 101 2.72 -10.06 -8.89
C LYS A 101 1.40 -10.62 -9.38
N VAL A 102 0.30 -10.00 -8.98
CA VAL A 102 -1.07 -10.28 -9.44
C VAL A 102 -1.72 -8.98 -9.89
N ASP A 103 -2.67 -9.06 -10.80
CA ASP A 103 -3.50 -7.94 -11.24
C ASP A 103 -4.96 -8.40 -11.22
N ASP A 104 -5.67 -8.11 -10.12
CA ASP A 104 -7.00 -8.68 -9.87
C ASP A 104 -8.11 -8.01 -10.68
N ASP A 105 -7.91 -6.78 -11.12
CA ASP A 105 -8.92 -6.01 -11.86
C ASP A 105 -8.49 -5.57 -13.25
N GLY A 106 -7.28 -5.91 -13.65
CA GLY A 106 -6.72 -5.55 -14.94
C GLY A 106 -6.32 -4.08 -15.05
N ARG A 107 -6.01 -3.41 -13.95
CA ARG A 107 -5.59 -2.00 -13.92
C ARG A 107 -4.22 -1.84 -13.27
N GLU A 108 -4.04 -2.41 -12.10
CA GLU A 108 -2.81 -2.24 -11.33
C GLU A 108 -2.31 -3.58 -10.79
N SER A 109 -1.03 -3.85 -10.99
CA SER A 109 -0.41 -5.06 -10.48
C SER A 109 0.09 -4.89 -9.06
N MET A 110 -0.14 -5.89 -8.23
CA MET A 110 0.29 -5.96 -6.83
C MET A 110 1.28 -7.10 -6.62
N TRP A 111 2.16 -7.01 -5.63
CA TRP A 111 3.03 -8.10 -5.26
C TRP A 111 2.24 -9.29 -4.70
N LEU A 112 2.58 -10.49 -5.13
CA LEU A 112 2.11 -11.75 -4.54
C LEU A 112 2.80 -11.99 -3.19
N GLY A 113 2.74 -11.02 -2.29
CA GLY A 113 2.96 -11.27 -0.87
C GLY A 113 1.77 -12.06 -0.33
N ARG A 114 1.98 -12.88 0.70
CA ARG A 114 0.88 -13.45 1.45
C ARG A 114 -0.01 -12.29 1.91
N ARG A 115 -1.20 -12.18 1.35
CA ARG A 115 -2.21 -11.22 1.83
C ARG A 115 -2.45 -11.51 3.30
N ALA A 116 -1.95 -10.65 4.17
CA ALA A 116 -2.27 -10.76 5.57
C ALA A 116 -3.72 -10.31 5.75
N SER A 117 -4.54 -11.15 6.35
CA SER A 117 -5.87 -10.72 6.78
C SER A 117 -5.73 -9.55 7.74
N LYS A 118 -6.75 -8.68 7.83
CA LYS A 118 -6.82 -7.61 8.84
C LYS A 118 -6.44 -8.09 10.24
N LYS A 119 -6.88 -9.30 10.60
CA LYS A 119 -6.56 -9.93 11.88
C LYS A 119 -5.06 -10.27 12.00
N GLU A 120 -4.43 -10.74 10.94
CA GLU A 120 -3.00 -11.05 10.93
C GLU A 120 -2.16 -9.78 11.00
N LEU A 121 -2.55 -8.72 10.28
CA LEU A 121 -1.89 -7.43 10.36
C LEU A 121 -2.01 -6.81 11.77
N ILE A 122 -3.21 -6.81 12.36
CA ILE A 122 -3.43 -6.37 13.74
C ILE A 122 -2.57 -7.18 14.70
N ASN A 123 -2.54 -8.53 14.59
CA ASN A 123 -1.73 -9.37 15.44
C ASN A 123 -0.23 -9.14 15.24
N ALA A 124 0.25 -8.93 14.01
CA ALA A 124 1.64 -8.61 13.72
C ALA A 124 2.04 -7.29 14.37
N VAL A 125 1.20 -6.28 14.26
CA VAL A 125 1.40 -4.95 14.83
C VAL A 125 1.32 -5.00 16.38
N ASP A 126 0.33 -5.68 16.96
CA ASP A 126 0.15 -5.81 18.40
C ASP A 126 1.28 -6.62 19.09
N ASN A 127 1.95 -7.50 18.36
CA ASN A 127 3.09 -8.25 18.86
C ASN A 127 4.41 -7.47 18.82
N LEU A 128 4.45 -6.25 18.27
CA LEU A 128 5.65 -5.43 18.29
C LEU A 128 5.97 -4.95 19.73
N PRO A 129 7.23 -5.07 20.19
CA PRO A 129 7.59 -4.92 21.61
C PRO A 129 7.22 -3.57 22.26
N PHE A 130 7.03 -2.52 21.47
CA PHE A 130 6.75 -1.18 21.98
C PHE A 130 5.26 -0.83 22.04
N ILE A 131 4.38 -1.57 21.36
CA ILE A 131 2.92 -1.36 21.40
C ILE A 131 2.35 -1.68 22.77
N THR A 132 2.92 -2.65 23.46
CA THR A 132 2.48 -3.05 24.81
C THR A 132 2.63 -1.92 25.86
N ARG A 133 3.36 -0.85 25.53
CA ARG A 133 3.57 0.32 26.39
C ARG A 133 2.66 1.50 26.05
N ALA A 134 2.02 1.48 24.90
CA ALA A 134 1.17 2.56 24.41
C ALA A 134 -0.28 2.37 24.91
N LYS A 135 -0.53 2.65 26.17
CA LYS A 135 -1.90 2.80 26.69
C LYS A 135 -2.38 4.22 26.41
N HIS A 136 -2.84 4.47 25.20
CA HIS A 136 -3.29 5.80 24.81
C HIS A 136 -4.81 5.89 24.71
N VAL A 137 -5.35 7.07 25.00
CA VAL A 137 -6.78 7.36 24.88
C VAL A 137 -7.12 7.45 23.39
N GLY A 138 -7.76 6.42 22.86
CA GLY A 138 -8.26 6.37 21.47
C GLY A 138 -7.35 5.68 20.47
N GLY A 139 -6.15 5.23 20.86
CA GLY A 139 -5.17 4.65 19.94
C GLY A 139 -4.98 3.15 20.12
N ASN A 140 -5.92 2.31 19.69
CA ASN A 140 -5.60 0.91 19.46
C ASN A 140 -5.29 0.68 17.98
N ALA A 141 -4.52 -0.36 17.68
CA ALA A 141 -4.12 -0.70 16.31
C ALA A 141 -5.30 -0.90 15.37
N TYR A 142 -6.41 -1.45 15.86
CA TYR A 142 -7.61 -1.67 15.08
C TYR A 142 -8.24 -0.36 14.60
N ASP A 143 -8.42 0.63 15.48
CA ASP A 143 -9.03 1.91 15.12
C ASP A 143 -8.09 2.74 14.24
N ALA A 144 -6.78 2.63 14.46
CA ALA A 144 -5.77 3.25 13.61
C ALA A 144 -5.85 2.68 12.18
N LEU A 145 -5.83 1.37 12.02
CA LEU A 145 -5.95 0.71 10.70
C LEU A 145 -7.27 1.05 10.01
N LYS A 146 -8.39 1.04 10.74
CA LYS A 146 -9.70 1.42 10.20
C LYS A 146 -9.73 2.88 9.70
N THR A 147 -9.03 3.78 10.39
CA THR A 147 -8.92 5.18 9.94
C THR A 147 -8.01 5.30 8.72
N MET A 148 -6.90 4.56 8.69
CA MET A 148 -6.01 4.53 7.54
C MET A 148 -6.69 3.96 6.30
N GLU A 149 -7.52 2.91 6.45
CA GLU A 149 -8.37 2.38 5.37
C GLU A 149 -9.21 3.47 4.73
N LYS A 150 -9.90 4.27 5.55
CA LYS A 150 -10.74 5.38 5.09
C LYS A 150 -9.96 6.38 4.23
N TYR A 151 -8.68 6.59 4.52
CA TYR A 151 -7.83 7.58 3.84
C TYR A 151 -6.76 6.94 2.95
N ASN A 152 -6.84 5.63 2.67
CA ASN A 152 -5.78 4.91 1.94
C ASN A 152 -5.51 5.50 0.55
N SER A 153 -6.56 5.83 -0.21
CA SER A 153 -6.41 6.45 -1.54
C SER A 153 -5.61 7.76 -1.50
N GLU A 154 -5.81 8.57 -0.47
CA GLU A 154 -5.09 9.84 -0.29
C GLU A 154 -3.65 9.61 0.18
N ILE A 155 -3.43 8.62 1.04
CA ILE A 155 -2.07 8.22 1.47
C ILE A 155 -1.25 7.77 0.27
N VAL A 156 -1.80 6.91 -0.58
CA VAL A 156 -1.16 6.45 -1.81
C VAL A 156 -0.91 7.63 -2.74
N GLN A 157 -1.93 8.44 -3.01
CA GLN A 157 -1.83 9.60 -3.89
C GLN A 157 -0.73 10.57 -3.46
N TRP A 158 -0.67 10.92 -2.18
CA TRP A 158 0.33 11.88 -1.70
C TRP A 158 1.74 11.30 -1.58
N ALA A 159 1.85 10.00 -1.28
CA ALA A 159 3.12 9.30 -1.35
C ALA A 159 3.69 9.32 -2.78
N GLU A 160 2.86 9.03 -3.78
CA GLU A 160 3.24 9.11 -5.19
C GLU A 160 3.59 10.53 -5.62
N TYR A 161 2.76 11.53 -5.26
CA TYR A 161 3.00 12.93 -5.62
C TYR A 161 4.34 13.46 -5.11
N PHE A 162 4.71 13.10 -3.87
CA PHE A 162 5.99 13.49 -3.28
C PHE A 162 7.11 12.49 -3.56
N GLU A 163 6.85 11.45 -4.37
CA GLU A 163 7.83 10.43 -4.74
C GLU A 163 8.48 9.78 -3.50
N ILE A 164 7.70 9.41 -2.51
CA ILE A 164 8.16 8.70 -1.31
C ILE A 164 7.50 7.32 -1.22
N PRO A 165 8.14 6.31 -0.58
CA PRO A 165 7.53 5.00 -0.38
C PRO A 165 6.20 5.10 0.39
N THR A 166 5.12 4.52 -0.15
CA THR A 166 3.79 4.55 0.50
C THR A 166 3.83 3.99 1.91
N ALA A 167 4.52 2.85 2.11
CA ALA A 167 4.66 2.23 3.43
C ALA A 167 5.40 3.13 4.45
N MET A 168 6.28 4.03 3.99
CA MET A 168 6.93 5.01 4.87
C MET A 168 5.91 6.02 5.40
N LEU A 169 5.04 6.54 4.55
CA LEU A 169 3.97 7.44 4.96
C LEU A 169 2.94 6.73 5.86
N GLN A 170 2.54 5.50 5.49
CA GLN A 170 1.65 4.67 6.28
C GLN A 170 2.20 4.42 7.70
N SER A 171 3.48 4.06 7.80
CA SER A 171 4.12 3.74 9.09
C SER A 171 4.15 4.93 10.04
N VAL A 172 4.41 6.13 9.53
CA VAL A 172 4.43 7.36 10.33
C VAL A 172 3.01 7.71 10.79
N ILE A 173 2.03 7.75 9.89
CA ILE A 173 0.63 8.05 10.24
C ILE A 173 0.12 7.06 11.27
N PHE A 174 0.34 5.76 11.04
CA PHE A 174 -0.06 4.72 11.97
C PHE A 174 0.58 4.90 13.35
N ARG A 175 1.88 5.17 13.39
CA ARG A 175 2.63 5.41 14.64
C ARG A 175 2.06 6.57 15.44
N GLU A 176 1.78 7.69 14.79
CA GLU A 176 1.21 8.86 15.44
C GLU A 176 -0.19 8.57 16.00
N MET A 177 -1.01 7.84 15.25
CA MET A 177 -2.36 7.50 15.69
C MET A 177 -2.40 6.57 16.90
N ILE A 178 -1.52 5.57 16.98
CA ILE A 178 -1.49 4.63 18.13
C ILE A 178 -0.81 5.23 19.35
N CYS A 179 -0.03 6.29 19.18
CA CYS A 179 0.70 6.95 20.27
C CYS A 179 0.03 8.23 20.77
N TYR A 180 -1.10 8.61 20.17
CA TYR A 180 -1.85 9.79 20.60
C TYR A 180 -2.40 9.65 22.02
N GLY A 181 -1.98 10.50 22.94
CA GLY A 181 -2.27 10.42 24.35
C GLY A 181 -3.07 11.61 24.92
N LEU A 182 -3.35 11.59 26.24
CA LEU A 182 -4.05 12.68 26.94
C LEU A 182 -3.24 13.98 26.97
N ASP A 183 -1.94 13.88 27.06
CA ASP A 183 -0.99 14.99 27.00
C ASP A 183 -1.03 15.70 25.64
N ASP A 184 -1.18 14.94 24.55
CA ASP A 184 -1.36 15.48 23.21
C ASP A 184 -2.68 16.26 23.11
N VAL A 185 -3.79 15.69 23.61
CA VAL A 185 -5.13 16.34 23.58
C VAL A 185 -5.11 17.69 24.28
N VAL A 186 -4.38 17.82 25.39
CA VAL A 186 -4.27 19.08 26.15
C VAL A 186 -3.27 20.02 25.46
N GLY A 187 -2.11 19.52 25.07
CA GLY A 187 -1.06 20.28 24.38
C GLY A 187 -1.55 20.88 23.07
N ASP A 188 -2.24 20.08 22.27
CA ASP A 188 -2.80 20.47 20.96
C ASP A 188 -3.70 21.72 21.04
N ARG A 189 -4.41 21.89 22.14
CA ARG A 189 -5.34 23.03 22.33
C ARG A 189 -4.67 24.28 22.87
N ILE A 190 -3.64 24.13 23.68
CA ILE A 190 -3.08 25.23 24.47
C ILE A 190 -1.81 25.79 23.84
N LEU A 191 -0.93 24.93 23.29
CA LEU A 191 0.36 25.37 22.77
C LEU A 191 0.25 25.80 21.30
N PRO A 192 0.80 26.98 20.93
CA PRO A 192 0.74 27.46 19.55
C PRO A 192 1.42 26.53 18.53
N ASP A 193 2.53 25.88 18.92
CA ASP A 193 3.32 24.97 18.08
C ASP A 193 3.24 23.51 18.55
N ALA A 194 2.11 23.13 19.14
CA ALA A 194 1.87 21.71 19.41
C ALA A 194 1.71 20.92 18.10
N SER A 195 2.14 19.68 18.10
CA SER A 195 1.85 18.73 17.02
C SER A 195 0.36 18.49 16.95
N VAL A 196 -0.24 18.53 15.76
CA VAL A 196 -1.70 18.37 15.59
C VAL A 196 -2.05 17.51 14.40
N GLY A 197 -3.29 17.03 14.42
CA GLY A 197 -3.88 16.27 13.32
C GLY A 197 -3.47 14.81 13.29
N LEU A 198 -3.87 14.13 12.23
CA LEU A 198 -3.71 12.68 12.07
C LEU A 198 -2.25 12.21 12.15
N ALA A 199 -1.34 13.03 11.64
CA ALA A 199 0.08 12.74 11.55
C ALA A 199 0.93 13.54 12.57
N GLN A 200 0.30 14.18 13.55
CA GLN A 200 0.95 14.91 14.67
C GLN A 200 2.10 15.82 14.22
N ILE A 201 1.79 16.76 13.32
CA ILE A 201 2.77 17.67 12.72
C ILE A 201 2.74 19.02 13.45
N LYS A 202 3.92 19.55 13.79
CA LYS A 202 4.06 20.93 14.28
C LYS A 202 3.81 21.92 13.14
N PRO A 203 3.01 22.99 13.36
CA PRO A 203 2.78 24.03 12.35
C PRO A 203 4.06 24.63 11.77
N THR A 204 5.06 24.88 12.61
CA THR A 204 6.38 25.39 12.16
C THR A 204 7.12 24.40 11.26
N THR A 205 6.99 23.10 11.50
CA THR A 205 7.59 22.04 10.66
C THR A 205 6.90 22.01 9.29
N ALA A 206 5.57 22.05 9.26
CA ALA A 206 4.82 22.10 8.01
C ALA A 206 5.15 23.33 7.15
N ILE A 207 5.28 24.53 7.79
CA ILE A 207 5.70 25.76 7.10
C ILE A 207 7.10 25.60 6.50
N LYS A 208 8.06 25.03 7.22
CA LYS A 208 9.40 24.74 6.70
C LYS A 208 9.37 23.76 5.54
N ALA A 209 8.51 22.74 5.61
CA ALA A 209 8.36 21.79 4.51
C ALA A 209 7.85 22.46 3.24
N VAL A 210 6.84 23.33 3.33
CA VAL A 210 6.37 24.13 2.19
C VAL A 210 7.51 24.96 1.58
N GLN A 211 8.28 25.66 2.41
CA GLN A 211 9.38 26.52 1.97
C GLN A 211 10.47 25.72 1.24
N MET A 212 10.83 24.56 1.78
CA MET A 212 11.92 23.74 1.22
C MET A 212 11.49 22.99 -0.05
N VAL A 213 10.31 22.38 -0.04
CA VAL A 213 9.86 21.56 -1.16
C VAL A 213 9.45 22.40 -2.38
N TYR A 214 8.83 23.57 -2.14
CA TYR A 214 8.37 24.45 -3.22
C TYR A 214 9.26 25.64 -3.50
N GLY A 215 10.29 25.88 -2.67
CA GLY A 215 11.27 26.95 -2.91
C GLY A 215 10.74 28.36 -2.69
N GLY A 216 9.63 28.55 -1.97
CA GLY A 216 8.99 29.84 -1.76
C GLY A 216 8.39 30.01 -0.37
N PRO A 217 7.96 31.23 0.00
CA PRO A 217 7.38 31.51 1.31
C PRO A 217 6.04 30.76 1.46
N CYS A 218 5.79 30.22 2.66
CA CYS A 218 4.48 29.68 3.00
C CYS A 218 3.46 30.83 3.15
N GLN A 219 2.29 30.66 2.52
CA GLN A 219 1.21 31.66 2.60
C GLN A 219 0.47 31.66 3.94
N TYR A 220 0.61 30.60 4.73
CA TYR A 220 -0.06 30.45 6.01
C TYR A 220 0.80 30.91 7.16
N SER A 221 0.21 31.68 8.08
CA SER A 221 0.76 31.90 9.42
C SER A 221 0.74 30.58 10.22
N GLN A 222 1.45 30.56 11.34
CA GLN A 222 1.49 29.39 12.21
C GLN A 222 0.09 28.96 12.70
N GLU A 223 -0.76 29.93 13.05
CA GLU A 223 -2.13 29.66 13.49
C GLU A 223 -3.03 29.09 12.36
N GLU A 224 -2.90 29.65 11.15
CA GLU A 224 -3.62 29.14 10.00
C GLU A 224 -3.12 27.75 9.61
N MET A 225 -1.82 27.50 9.62
CA MET A 225 -1.25 26.18 9.39
C MET A 225 -1.74 25.17 10.42
N LYS A 226 -1.84 25.55 11.69
CA LYS A 226 -2.42 24.69 12.71
C LYS A 226 -3.87 24.29 12.38
N LYS A 227 -4.68 25.23 11.87
CA LYS A 227 -6.06 24.93 11.42
C LYS A 227 -6.07 23.99 10.20
N GLN A 228 -5.12 24.16 9.28
CA GLN A 228 -4.97 23.24 8.14
C GLN A 228 -4.65 21.81 8.59
N LEU A 229 -3.72 21.65 9.52
CA LEU A 229 -3.28 20.35 10.02
C LEU A 229 -4.37 19.57 10.80
N TRP A 230 -5.38 20.25 11.37
CA TRP A 230 -6.53 19.60 11.98
C TRP A 230 -7.42 18.85 10.98
N ASN A 231 -7.40 19.23 9.71
CA ASN A 231 -8.10 18.50 8.67
C ASN A 231 -7.32 17.22 8.32
N PRO A 232 -7.91 16.03 8.42
CA PRO A 232 -7.22 14.76 8.14
C PRO A 232 -6.57 14.71 6.75
N HIS A 233 -7.27 15.20 5.72
CA HIS A 233 -6.77 15.22 4.34
C HIS A 233 -5.50 16.07 4.23
N ASN A 234 -5.51 17.26 4.83
CA ASN A 234 -4.35 18.15 4.84
C ASN A 234 -3.23 17.58 5.72
N SER A 235 -3.56 16.93 6.83
CA SER A 235 -2.57 16.29 7.71
C SER A 235 -1.76 15.22 6.97
N ILE A 236 -2.42 14.40 6.15
CA ILE A 236 -1.76 13.38 5.30
C ILE A 236 -0.87 14.06 4.26
N TYR A 237 -1.37 15.09 3.56
CA TYR A 237 -0.60 15.87 2.59
C TYR A 237 0.68 16.45 3.20
N TYR A 238 0.56 17.11 4.35
CA TYR A 238 1.73 17.70 5.02
C TYR A 238 2.68 16.66 5.61
N ALA A 239 2.18 15.48 6.02
CA ALA A 239 3.03 14.39 6.46
C ALA A 239 3.94 13.88 5.33
N ALA A 240 3.38 13.66 4.15
CA ALA A 240 4.13 13.29 2.96
C ALA A 240 5.17 14.35 2.59
N MET A 241 4.79 15.63 2.65
CA MET A 241 5.70 16.76 2.37
C MET A 241 6.84 16.85 3.40
N VAL A 242 6.57 16.63 4.69
CA VAL A 242 7.61 16.63 5.74
C VAL A 242 8.59 15.48 5.53
N LEU A 243 8.11 14.29 5.20
CA LEU A 243 8.99 13.14 4.88
C LEU A 243 9.86 13.44 3.64
N LYS A 244 9.29 14.06 2.60
CA LYS A 244 10.06 14.52 1.43
C LYS A 244 11.11 15.56 1.81
N MET A 245 10.74 16.54 2.64
CA MET A 245 11.67 17.56 3.15
C MET A 245 12.84 16.91 3.90
N GLU A 246 12.58 15.96 4.80
CA GLU A 246 13.64 15.32 5.56
C GLU A 246 14.55 14.46 4.67
N ALA A 247 14.02 13.80 3.66
CA ALA A 247 14.82 13.11 2.66
C ALA A 247 15.73 14.05 1.87
N ILE A 248 15.22 15.22 1.45
CA ILE A 248 16.02 16.26 0.79
C ILE A 248 17.13 16.78 1.71
N ARG A 249 16.85 16.97 3.01
CA ARG A 249 17.86 17.41 4.01
C ARG A 249 18.98 16.41 4.23
N LEU A 250 18.73 15.15 3.93
CA LEU A 250 19.69 14.04 3.98
C LEU A 250 20.38 13.80 2.63
N ASP A 251 20.18 14.69 1.66
CA ASP A 251 20.71 14.60 0.30
C ASP A 251 20.24 13.35 -0.48
N TYR A 252 19.08 12.81 -0.13
CA TYR A 252 18.48 11.68 -0.86
C TYR A 252 17.70 12.19 -2.07
N THR A 253 18.30 12.10 -3.25
CA THR A 253 17.73 12.61 -4.52
C THR A 253 16.70 11.67 -5.13
N ASN A 254 16.87 10.35 -4.96
CA ASN A 254 15.91 9.34 -5.43
C ASN A 254 15.15 8.73 -4.23
N THR A 255 14.09 9.39 -3.83
CA THR A 255 13.33 9.00 -2.65
C THR A 255 12.42 7.79 -2.84
N ASN A 256 12.23 7.31 -4.08
CA ASN A 256 11.49 6.07 -4.37
C ASN A 256 12.31 4.79 -4.10
N ASP A 257 13.64 4.88 -4.13
CA ASP A 257 14.56 3.72 -4.03
C ASP A 257 15.43 3.80 -2.77
N LEU A 258 14.88 4.34 -1.68
CA LEU A 258 15.59 4.40 -0.40
C LEU A 258 15.79 3.00 0.17
N THR A 259 17.00 2.75 0.71
CA THR A 259 17.22 1.53 1.50
C THR A 259 16.43 1.60 2.82
N ARG A 260 16.26 0.46 3.47
CA ARG A 260 15.58 0.40 4.76
C ARG A 260 16.23 1.29 5.82
N GLU A 261 17.57 1.36 5.83
CA GLU A 261 18.34 2.21 6.72
C GLU A 261 18.11 3.70 6.45
N GLN A 262 18.07 4.09 5.17
CA GLN A 262 17.76 5.47 4.76
C GLN A 262 16.32 5.85 5.12
N ILE A 263 15.37 4.95 4.95
CA ILE A 263 13.98 5.14 5.37
C ILE A 263 13.91 5.34 6.88
N GLN A 264 14.60 4.52 7.66
CA GLN A 264 14.65 4.69 9.12
C GLN A 264 15.27 6.04 9.51
N GLU A 265 16.26 6.52 8.78
CA GLU A 265 16.87 7.83 9.02
C GLU A 265 15.89 8.97 8.74
N VAL A 266 15.18 8.93 7.61
CA VAL A 266 14.13 9.93 7.27
C VAL A 266 13.03 9.93 8.34
N ILE A 267 12.53 8.76 8.73
CA ILE A 267 11.51 8.60 9.77
C ILE A 267 12.02 9.15 11.11
N THR A 268 13.29 8.90 11.45
CA THR A 268 13.91 9.46 12.68
C THR A 268 13.90 10.98 12.65
N LYS A 269 14.22 11.61 11.52
CA LYS A 269 14.20 13.07 11.36
C LYS A 269 12.79 13.66 11.43
N TYR A 270 11.77 12.93 11.01
CA TYR A 270 10.38 13.37 11.12
C TYR A 270 9.98 13.75 12.54
N ASN A 271 10.35 12.95 13.52
CA ASN A 271 10.05 13.18 14.94
C ASN A 271 11.23 13.81 15.70
N GLY A 272 12.46 13.50 15.30
CA GLY A 272 13.69 13.96 15.95
C GLY A 272 14.25 13.03 17.02
N ASP A 273 13.55 11.95 17.38
CA ASP A 273 13.99 10.97 18.39
C ASP A 273 14.46 9.67 17.70
N PRO A 274 15.70 9.22 17.95
CA PRO A 274 16.21 7.95 17.42
C PRO A 274 15.35 6.73 17.81
N SER A 275 14.75 6.73 18.99
CA SER A 275 13.87 5.64 19.43
C SER A 275 12.58 5.58 18.63
N TYR A 276 12.10 6.73 18.16
CA TYR A 276 10.95 6.83 17.27
C TYR A 276 11.23 6.12 15.93
N GLY A 277 12.38 6.43 15.31
CA GLY A 277 12.77 5.79 14.04
C GLY A 277 12.93 4.29 14.16
N ALA A 278 13.60 3.83 15.24
CA ALA A 278 13.79 2.41 15.51
C ALA A 278 12.48 1.63 15.75
N ALA A 279 11.47 2.30 16.30
CA ALA A 279 10.15 1.72 16.50
C ALA A 279 9.31 1.75 15.22
N THR A 280 9.31 2.87 14.52
CA THR A 280 8.44 3.10 13.35
C THR A 280 8.88 2.28 12.14
N ILE A 281 10.17 1.98 11.99
CA ILE A 281 10.67 1.14 10.91
C ILE A 281 10.08 -0.29 10.94
N LEU A 282 9.68 -0.79 12.10
CA LEU A 282 9.02 -2.08 12.22
C LEU A 282 7.61 -2.06 11.64
N TYR A 283 6.92 -0.92 11.72
CA TYR A 283 5.63 -0.73 11.03
C TYR A 283 5.81 -0.60 9.52
N TYR A 284 6.89 0.09 9.09
CA TYR A 284 7.25 0.13 7.68
C TYR A 284 7.45 -1.28 7.11
N ASP A 285 8.20 -2.14 7.80
CA ASP A 285 8.41 -3.53 7.39
C ASP A 285 7.05 -4.27 7.29
N ALA A 286 6.18 -4.10 8.29
CA ALA A 286 4.85 -4.72 8.29
C ALA A 286 3.97 -4.23 7.13
N PHE A 287 3.99 -2.93 6.80
CA PHE A 287 3.23 -2.37 5.67
C PHE A 287 3.83 -2.75 4.32
N GLN A 288 5.13 -2.98 4.22
CA GLN A 288 5.77 -3.52 3.02
C GLN A 288 5.36 -4.97 2.76
N GLU A 289 5.19 -5.77 3.82
CA GLU A 289 4.75 -7.18 3.71
C GLU A 289 3.25 -7.30 3.47
N CYS A 290 2.48 -6.33 3.93
CA CYS A 290 1.03 -6.32 3.89
C CYS A 290 0.54 -5.13 3.07
N LEU A 291 -0.01 -5.38 1.89
CA LEU A 291 -0.70 -4.35 1.12
C LEU A 291 -1.98 -3.98 1.89
N MET A 292 -2.09 -2.69 2.27
CA MET A 292 -3.22 -2.20 3.08
C MET A 292 -4.59 -2.42 2.43
N GLU A 293 -4.67 -2.36 1.10
CA GLU A 293 -5.91 -2.56 0.33
C GLU A 293 -6.48 -3.97 0.49
N ASP A 294 -5.60 -4.97 0.72
CA ASP A 294 -5.97 -6.38 0.81
C ASP A 294 -6.09 -6.89 2.26
N ALA A 295 -5.64 -6.12 3.23
CA ALA A 295 -5.68 -6.53 4.64
C ALA A 295 -7.04 -6.24 5.30
N MET A 296 -7.96 -5.59 4.58
CA MET A 296 -9.13 -4.96 5.16
C MET A 296 -10.48 -5.54 4.75
N ASP A 297 -10.48 -6.62 3.94
CA ASP A 297 -11.69 -7.40 3.63
C ASP A 297 -11.98 -8.49 4.74
#